data_b0a8d4bcda388b31cd76a0042d7b95f7
#
_entry.id   b0a8d4bcda388b31cd76a0042d7b95f7
#
_cell.length_a   1.000
_cell.length_b   1.000
_cell.length_c   1.000
_cell.angle_alpha   90.00
_cell.angle_beta   90.00
_cell.angle_gamma   90.00
#
_symmetry.space_group_name_H-M   'P 1'
#
loop_
_entity.id
_entity.type
_entity.pdbx_description
1 polymer ?
#
loop_
_entity_poly.entity_id
_entity_poly.type
_entity_poly.pdbx_seq_one_letter_code
_entity_poly.pdbx_strand_id
1 'polypeptide(L)'
;MTNINKLLCLGLCAVACGNPSQKASDTEFTDSVAEALACGGQIDLDQLQWTREPASCEMKDGVISITTAPHTDLWQRTYYHFRNDNAPVLQMKTREKFFSFVVKTDFTQSHQRFDQCGIVMYLDSENWLKGSVEFENEEFQHLGSVATNNGYSDWATTAISADVKTMWYRLSRREDDFCIECSTDGINFSQMRVCHMYAATDKISFGIYACSPEESSFTAVFTDMKITECVWKAHDGQQPDEE
;
A
#
# COMPACT_ATOMS: atom_id res chain seq x y z
N MET A 1 -23.34 89.89 1.68
CA MET A 1 -22.04 89.24 1.46
C MET A 1 -22.05 87.93 2.19
N THR A 2 -22.51 86.88 1.58
CA THR A 2 -22.64 85.58 2.21
C THR A 2 -22.32 84.50 1.20
N ASN A 3 -21.17 83.90 1.33
CA ASN A 3 -20.76 82.78 0.53
C ASN A 3 -21.36 81.50 1.03
N ILE A 4 -22.05 80.77 0.14
CA ILE A 4 -22.61 79.45 0.42
C ILE A 4 -21.62 78.44 -0.16
N ASN A 5 -20.97 77.64 0.71
CA ASN A 5 -20.18 76.53 0.33
C ASN A 5 -21.07 75.31 0.06
N LYS A 6 -21.06 74.82 -1.21
CA LYS A 6 -21.62 73.53 -1.56
C LYS A 6 -20.63 72.39 -1.22
N LEU A 7 -21.06 71.51 -0.34
CA LEU A 7 -20.36 70.28 -0.02
C LEU A 7 -20.72 69.20 -1.03
N LEU A 8 -19.73 68.73 -1.79
CA LEU A 8 -19.88 67.67 -2.75
C LEU A 8 -19.56 66.33 -2.04
N CYS A 9 -20.56 65.48 -1.83
CA CYS A 9 -20.36 64.11 -1.37
C CYS A 9 -19.93 63.24 -2.56
N LEU A 10 -18.67 62.83 -2.57
CA LEU A 10 -18.20 61.75 -3.45
C LEU A 10 -18.49 60.39 -2.76
N GLY A 11 -19.43 59.65 -3.32
CA GLY A 11 -19.66 58.25 -2.94
C GLY A 11 -18.54 57.34 -3.48
N LEU A 12 -17.78 56.73 -2.58
CA LEU A 12 -16.86 55.65 -2.92
C LEU A 12 -17.70 54.37 -3.10
N CYS A 13 -17.87 53.91 -4.32
CA CYS A 13 -18.29 52.54 -4.58
C CYS A 13 -17.10 51.57 -4.33
N ALA A 14 -17.12 50.87 -3.21
CA ALA A 14 -16.21 49.73 -2.99
C ALA A 14 -16.69 48.56 -3.82
N VAL A 15 -15.96 48.27 -4.90
CA VAL A 15 -16.13 47.03 -5.65
C VAL A 15 -15.45 45.91 -4.83
N ALA A 16 -16.25 45.07 -4.21
CA ALA A 16 -15.76 43.85 -3.59
C ALA A 16 -15.38 42.88 -4.70
N CYS A 17 -14.08 42.74 -4.98
CA CYS A 17 -13.54 41.62 -5.74
C CYS A 17 -13.70 40.35 -4.92
N GLY A 18 -14.78 39.62 -5.12
CA GLY A 18 -14.91 38.26 -4.64
C GLY A 18 -13.88 37.37 -5.35
N ASN A 19 -12.90 36.85 -4.59
CA ASN A 19 -12.08 35.77 -5.10
C ASN A 19 -12.98 34.57 -5.44
N PRO A 20 -12.87 34.00 -6.65
CA PRO A 20 -13.49 32.72 -6.91
C PRO A 20 -12.75 31.68 -6.03
N SER A 21 -13.43 31.20 -4.98
CA SER A 21 -13.01 29.98 -4.29
C SER A 21 -12.87 28.89 -5.36
N GLN A 22 -11.64 28.46 -5.66
CA GLN A 22 -11.40 27.22 -6.34
C GLN A 22 -12.06 26.12 -5.50
N LYS A 23 -13.25 25.68 -5.97
CA LYS A 23 -13.74 24.36 -5.60
C LYS A 23 -12.68 23.39 -6.13
N ALA A 24 -11.88 22.80 -5.22
CA ALA A 24 -11.17 21.58 -5.50
C ALA A 24 -12.25 20.63 -6.08
N SER A 25 -12.06 20.16 -7.29
CA SER A 25 -12.89 19.11 -7.85
C SER A 25 -12.66 17.89 -6.93
N ASP A 26 -13.66 17.56 -6.12
CA ASP A 26 -13.77 16.24 -5.52
C ASP A 26 -13.86 15.28 -6.70
N THR A 27 -12.73 14.73 -7.13
CA THR A 27 -12.72 13.55 -7.98
C THR A 27 -13.45 12.50 -7.17
N GLU A 28 -14.56 12.02 -7.71
CA GLU A 28 -15.45 11.05 -7.08
C GLU A 28 -14.57 9.87 -6.60
N PHE A 29 -14.65 9.54 -5.32
CA PHE A 29 -13.85 8.46 -4.74
C PHE A 29 -14.36 7.14 -5.32
N THR A 30 -13.50 6.44 -6.06
CA THR A 30 -13.75 5.10 -6.57
C THR A 30 -13.29 4.07 -5.53
N ASP A 31 -14.18 3.20 -5.10
CA ASP A 31 -13.83 2.08 -4.20
C ASP A 31 -13.43 0.87 -5.04
N SER A 32 -12.13 0.67 -5.19
CA SER A 32 -11.57 -0.38 -6.05
C SER A 32 -11.92 -1.80 -5.58
N VAL A 33 -12.15 -2.01 -4.28
CA VAL A 33 -12.56 -3.33 -3.76
C VAL A 33 -14.02 -3.61 -4.09
N ALA A 34 -14.92 -2.65 -3.84
CA ALA A 34 -16.34 -2.81 -4.17
C ALA A 34 -16.54 -3.09 -5.66
N GLU A 35 -15.82 -2.37 -6.53
CA GLU A 35 -15.87 -2.61 -7.98
C GLU A 35 -15.30 -3.98 -8.36
N ALA A 36 -14.15 -4.37 -7.80
CA ALA A 36 -13.56 -5.67 -8.07
C ALA A 36 -14.50 -6.82 -7.65
N LEU A 37 -15.11 -6.73 -6.47
CA LEU A 37 -16.09 -7.75 -6.00
C LEU A 37 -17.29 -7.84 -6.94
N ALA A 38 -17.81 -6.72 -7.43
CA ALA A 38 -18.90 -6.70 -8.41
C ALA A 38 -18.49 -7.33 -9.76
N CYS A 39 -17.19 -7.34 -10.09
CA CYS A 39 -16.62 -7.92 -11.31
C CYS A 39 -16.00 -9.32 -11.10
N GLY A 40 -16.41 -10.05 -10.06
CA GLY A 40 -15.91 -11.40 -9.79
C GLY A 40 -14.48 -11.45 -9.28
N GLY A 41 -14.00 -10.38 -8.67
CA GLY A 41 -12.69 -10.26 -8.05
C GLY A 41 -11.57 -9.75 -8.96
N GLN A 42 -11.89 -9.39 -10.20
CA GLN A 42 -10.91 -8.84 -11.14
C GLN A 42 -10.57 -7.39 -10.78
N ILE A 43 -9.28 -7.08 -10.80
CA ILE A 43 -8.75 -5.75 -10.52
C ILE A 43 -8.57 -5.02 -11.85
N ASP A 44 -9.11 -3.82 -11.91
CA ASP A 44 -8.83 -2.88 -12.99
C ASP A 44 -7.47 -2.22 -12.73
N LEU A 45 -6.47 -2.54 -13.56
CA LEU A 45 -5.11 -2.03 -13.41
C LEU A 45 -5.03 -0.51 -13.62
N ASP A 46 -5.97 0.09 -14.34
CA ASP A 46 -6.02 1.54 -14.57
C ASP A 46 -6.41 2.31 -13.29
N GLN A 47 -6.98 1.64 -12.30
CA GLN A 47 -7.30 2.22 -10.99
C GLN A 47 -6.11 2.23 -10.03
N LEU A 48 -5.04 1.49 -10.33
CA LEU A 48 -3.85 1.45 -9.50
C LEU A 48 -3.11 2.80 -9.57
N GLN A 49 -2.65 3.27 -8.42
CA GLN A 49 -1.97 4.55 -8.29
C GLN A 49 -0.62 4.38 -7.62
N TRP A 50 0.39 5.03 -8.18
CA TRP A 50 1.71 5.09 -7.56
C TRP A 50 1.71 6.08 -6.38
N THR A 51 2.24 5.66 -5.24
CA THR A 51 2.68 6.59 -4.19
C THR A 51 4.02 7.20 -4.58
N ARG A 52 4.89 6.38 -5.14
CA ARG A 52 6.18 6.75 -5.74
C ARG A 52 6.41 5.83 -6.95
N GLU A 53 6.75 6.42 -8.06
CA GLU A 53 7.02 5.65 -9.29
C GLU A 53 8.37 4.93 -9.19
N PRO A 54 8.48 3.71 -9.75
CA PRO A 54 9.74 2.97 -9.83
C PRO A 54 10.66 3.54 -10.93
N ALA A 55 11.88 3.00 -11.01
CA ALA A 55 12.80 3.29 -12.11
C ALA A 55 12.21 2.88 -13.47
N SER A 56 11.49 1.74 -13.50
CA SER A 56 10.74 1.27 -14.67
C SER A 56 9.59 0.36 -14.23
N CYS A 57 8.48 0.43 -14.98
CA CYS A 57 7.34 -0.45 -14.80
C CYS A 57 6.73 -0.80 -16.16
N GLU A 58 6.36 -2.06 -16.31
CA GLU A 58 5.54 -2.54 -17.44
C GLU A 58 4.28 -3.20 -16.88
N MET A 59 3.12 -2.81 -17.41
CA MET A 59 1.82 -3.42 -17.09
C MET A 59 1.21 -3.95 -18.38
N LYS A 60 1.04 -5.26 -18.47
CA LYS A 60 0.51 -5.89 -19.69
C LYS A 60 -0.16 -7.22 -19.36
N ASP A 61 -1.35 -7.44 -19.92
CA ASP A 61 -2.09 -8.71 -19.85
C ASP A 61 -2.25 -9.26 -18.40
N GLY A 62 -2.46 -8.37 -17.42
CA GLY A 62 -2.62 -8.76 -16.01
C GLY A 62 -1.30 -9.01 -15.27
N VAL A 63 -0.16 -8.81 -15.93
CA VAL A 63 1.19 -8.92 -15.37
C VAL A 63 1.75 -7.53 -15.10
N ILE A 64 2.32 -7.32 -13.92
CA ILE A 64 3.03 -6.09 -13.56
C ILE A 64 4.48 -6.43 -13.27
N SER A 65 5.40 -5.79 -13.99
CA SER A 65 6.85 -5.91 -13.79
C SER A 65 7.40 -4.59 -13.26
N ILE A 66 8.02 -4.60 -12.09
CA ILE A 66 8.60 -3.43 -11.44
C ILE A 66 10.11 -3.59 -11.35
N THR A 67 10.87 -2.70 -11.97
CA THR A 67 12.32 -2.64 -11.80
C THR A 67 12.66 -1.67 -10.67
N THR A 68 13.35 -2.18 -9.65
CA THR A 68 13.74 -1.41 -8.47
C THR A 68 14.92 -0.46 -8.77
N ALA A 69 15.10 0.53 -7.91
CA ALA A 69 16.28 1.38 -7.89
C ALA A 69 17.09 1.12 -6.60
N PRO A 70 18.42 1.32 -6.64
CA PRO A 70 19.27 1.23 -5.45
C PRO A 70 18.80 2.14 -4.31
N HIS A 71 19.06 1.74 -3.07
CA HIS A 71 18.79 2.51 -1.86
C HIS A 71 17.32 2.85 -1.64
N THR A 72 16.41 1.98 -2.12
CA THR A 72 14.97 2.07 -1.88
C THR A 72 14.55 1.11 -0.77
N ASP A 73 13.70 1.57 0.17
CA ASP A 73 13.25 0.78 1.30
C ASP A 73 11.96 1.34 1.93
N LEU A 74 11.33 0.55 2.80
CA LEU A 74 10.32 0.94 3.77
C LEU A 74 10.75 0.46 5.15
N TRP A 75 11.28 1.40 5.97
CA TRP A 75 11.69 1.16 7.35
C TRP A 75 11.55 2.42 8.20
N GLN A 76 11.08 2.27 9.45
CA GLN A 76 10.93 3.38 10.38
C GLN A 76 11.54 3.08 11.75
N ARG A 77 12.57 3.81 12.09
CA ARG A 77 13.23 4.06 13.40
C ARG A 77 13.71 2.86 14.21
N THR A 78 12.93 1.81 14.31
CA THR A 78 13.20 0.70 15.23
C THR A 78 14.65 0.24 15.17
N TYR A 79 15.29 0.02 16.33
CA TYR A 79 16.62 -0.46 16.59
C TYR A 79 17.71 0.63 16.50
N TYR A 80 17.93 1.25 15.34
CA TYR A 80 19.07 2.15 15.12
C TYR A 80 18.67 3.53 14.57
N HIS A 81 17.41 3.89 14.72
CA HIS A 81 16.83 5.16 14.27
C HIS A 81 16.89 5.40 12.74
N PHE A 82 17.29 4.40 11.96
CA PHE A 82 17.27 4.47 10.50
C PHE A 82 15.84 4.68 10.00
N ARG A 83 15.74 5.48 8.97
CA ARG A 83 14.47 5.72 8.27
C ARG A 83 14.72 5.75 6.78
N ASN A 84 13.91 5.01 6.05
CA ASN A 84 13.78 5.12 4.62
C ASN A 84 12.32 4.87 4.24
N ASP A 85 11.76 5.74 3.43
CA ASP A 85 10.37 5.68 2.97
C ASP A 85 10.32 6.11 1.51
N ASN A 86 11.07 5.43 0.66
CA ASN A 86 11.20 5.78 -0.74
C ASN A 86 10.94 4.61 -1.71
N ALA A 87 10.59 3.42 -1.22
CA ALA A 87 10.23 2.30 -2.07
C ALA A 87 9.00 2.63 -2.94
N PRO A 88 8.98 2.23 -4.22
CA PRO A 88 7.80 2.31 -5.06
C PRO A 88 6.65 1.48 -4.48
N VAL A 89 5.47 2.08 -4.39
CA VAL A 89 4.24 1.42 -3.95
C VAL A 89 3.15 1.69 -4.96
N LEU A 90 2.61 0.62 -5.55
CA LEU A 90 1.47 0.65 -6.46
C LEU A 90 0.25 0.11 -5.74
N GLN A 91 -0.80 0.91 -5.64
CA GLN A 91 -1.92 0.57 -4.75
C GLN A 91 -3.27 1.07 -5.24
N MET A 92 -4.31 0.42 -4.74
CA MET A 92 -5.71 0.79 -4.86
C MET A 92 -6.25 1.29 -3.51
N LYS A 93 -7.43 1.91 -3.54
CA LYS A 93 -8.07 2.52 -2.36
C LYS A 93 -9.42 1.90 -2.09
N THR A 94 -9.77 1.73 -0.81
CA THR A 94 -11.08 1.19 -0.41
C THR A 94 -11.54 1.70 0.95
N ARG A 95 -12.86 1.69 1.17
CA ARG A 95 -13.52 1.76 2.48
C ARG A 95 -14.07 0.42 2.94
N GLU A 96 -14.03 -0.61 2.08
CA GLU A 96 -14.48 -1.94 2.46
C GLU A 96 -13.71 -2.45 3.69
N LYS A 97 -14.47 -2.88 4.69
CA LYS A 97 -13.93 -3.34 5.98
C LYS A 97 -13.61 -4.83 6.00
N PHE A 98 -14.18 -5.59 5.08
CA PHE A 98 -14.07 -7.05 5.03
C PHE A 98 -13.75 -7.51 3.61
N PHE A 99 -12.49 -7.77 3.34
CA PHE A 99 -12.05 -8.31 2.05
C PHE A 99 -10.73 -9.06 2.19
N SER A 100 -10.36 -9.80 1.14
CA SER A 100 -9.02 -10.38 0.98
C SER A 100 -8.45 -10.03 -0.39
N PHE A 101 -7.20 -9.59 -0.41
CA PHE A 101 -6.42 -9.33 -1.62
C PHE A 101 -5.33 -10.39 -1.75
N VAL A 102 -5.24 -11.03 -2.93
CA VAL A 102 -4.23 -12.04 -3.24
C VAL A 102 -3.36 -11.55 -4.38
N VAL A 103 -2.07 -11.84 -4.31
CA VAL A 103 -1.09 -11.60 -5.37
C VAL A 103 0.00 -12.66 -5.34
N LYS A 104 0.47 -13.10 -6.51
CA LYS A 104 1.69 -13.87 -6.69
C LYS A 104 2.84 -12.95 -7.02
N THR A 105 3.97 -13.14 -6.37
CA THR A 105 5.24 -12.46 -6.66
C THR A 105 6.24 -13.44 -7.24
N ASP A 106 7.02 -13.00 -8.21
CA ASP A 106 8.22 -13.68 -8.72
C ASP A 106 9.41 -12.74 -8.46
N PHE A 107 10.35 -13.23 -7.68
CA PHE A 107 11.59 -12.55 -7.27
C PHE A 107 12.83 -13.34 -7.71
N THR A 108 12.73 -14.10 -8.80
CA THR A 108 13.84 -14.89 -9.35
C THR A 108 15.09 -14.06 -9.62
N GLN A 109 14.92 -12.77 -9.94
CA GLN A 109 16.03 -11.85 -10.24
C GLN A 109 16.63 -11.17 -9.00
N SER A 110 16.09 -11.36 -7.79
CA SER A 110 16.72 -10.85 -6.57
C SER A 110 18.07 -11.53 -6.36
N HIS A 111 19.10 -10.76 -6.03
CA HIS A 111 20.48 -11.26 -5.99
C HIS A 111 21.36 -10.54 -4.98
N GLN A 112 20.90 -9.42 -4.44
CA GLN A 112 21.60 -8.65 -3.42
C GLN A 112 20.81 -8.67 -2.12
N ARG A 113 21.50 -8.64 -1.01
CA ARG A 113 20.91 -8.61 0.33
C ARG A 113 19.80 -7.57 0.42
N PHE A 114 18.67 -7.97 0.98
CA PHE A 114 17.44 -7.17 1.15
C PHE A 114 16.67 -6.85 -0.13
N ASP A 115 17.09 -7.27 -1.32
CA ASP A 115 16.21 -7.23 -2.48
C ASP A 115 14.88 -7.89 -2.14
N GLN A 116 13.76 -7.21 -2.31
CA GLN A 116 12.47 -7.69 -1.86
C GLN A 116 11.31 -7.15 -2.68
N CYS A 117 10.26 -7.97 -2.77
CA CYS A 117 8.97 -7.55 -3.31
C CYS A 117 7.83 -8.29 -2.62
N GLY A 118 6.67 -7.70 -2.57
CA GLY A 118 5.55 -8.31 -1.89
C GLY A 118 4.29 -7.48 -1.86
N ILE A 119 3.48 -7.79 -0.86
CA ILE A 119 2.21 -7.15 -0.57
C ILE A 119 2.40 -6.00 0.42
N VAL A 120 1.59 -4.96 0.28
CA VAL A 120 1.67 -3.79 1.17
C VAL A 120 0.30 -3.17 1.39
N MET A 121 0.05 -2.68 2.61
CA MET A 121 -0.94 -1.66 2.92
C MET A 121 -0.16 -0.43 3.37
N TYR A 122 -0.34 0.71 2.68
CA TYR A 122 0.44 1.91 2.94
C TYR A 122 -0.50 3.12 3.05
N LEU A 123 -0.57 3.70 4.23
CA LEU A 123 -1.37 4.89 4.50
C LEU A 123 -0.52 6.16 4.38
N ASP A 124 0.59 6.17 5.08
CA ASP A 124 1.59 7.23 5.09
C ASP A 124 2.95 6.67 5.56
N SER A 125 3.97 7.55 5.68
CA SER A 125 5.32 7.15 6.09
C SER A 125 5.43 6.56 7.50
N GLU A 126 4.48 6.82 8.37
CA GLU A 126 4.48 6.40 9.76
C GLU A 126 3.54 5.20 10.02
N ASN A 127 2.68 4.83 9.03
CA ASN A 127 1.65 3.82 9.18
C ASN A 127 1.52 2.96 7.92
N TRP A 128 2.09 1.75 7.96
CA TRP A 128 2.04 0.80 6.85
C TRP A 128 2.32 -0.63 7.33
N LEU A 129 1.92 -1.60 6.51
CA LEU A 129 2.10 -3.03 6.74
C LEU A 129 2.61 -3.65 5.45
N LYS A 130 3.69 -4.44 5.50
CA LYS A 130 4.22 -5.17 4.34
C LYS A 130 4.49 -6.63 4.66
N GLY A 131 4.45 -7.49 3.62
CA GLY A 131 4.89 -8.88 3.66
C GLY A 131 5.67 -9.21 2.39
N SER A 132 6.83 -9.86 2.53
CA SER A 132 7.74 -10.14 1.42
C SER A 132 8.66 -11.33 1.71
N VAL A 133 9.33 -11.80 0.67
CA VAL A 133 10.61 -12.49 0.79
C VAL A 133 11.71 -11.47 0.57
N GLU A 134 12.71 -11.45 1.43
CA GLU A 134 13.90 -10.61 1.36
C GLU A 134 15.12 -11.51 1.11
N PHE A 135 15.83 -11.29 0.02
CA PHE A 135 17.03 -12.05 -0.30
C PHE A 135 18.12 -11.81 0.76
N GLU A 136 18.75 -12.84 1.27
CA GLU A 136 19.88 -12.73 2.19
C GLU A 136 21.17 -13.21 1.54
N ASN A 137 21.16 -14.43 0.99
CA ASN A 137 22.29 -15.04 0.29
C ASN A 137 21.81 -16.25 -0.53
N GLU A 138 22.76 -16.99 -1.14
CA GLU A 138 22.47 -18.15 -1.98
C GLU A 138 21.98 -19.40 -1.19
N GLU A 139 22.05 -19.39 0.13
CA GLU A 139 21.60 -20.51 0.95
C GLU A 139 20.18 -20.30 1.48
N PHE A 140 19.87 -19.09 1.93
CA PHE A 140 18.58 -18.76 2.51
C PHE A 140 18.17 -17.32 2.26
N GLN A 141 16.89 -17.06 2.48
CA GLN A 141 16.26 -15.75 2.42
C GLN A 141 15.22 -15.64 3.55
N HIS A 142 14.79 -14.44 3.84
CA HIS A 142 13.83 -14.16 4.89
C HIS A 142 12.42 -14.00 4.34
N LEU A 143 11.53 -14.94 4.68
CA LEU A 143 10.09 -14.70 4.57
C LEU A 143 9.66 -13.86 5.77
N GLY A 144 9.24 -12.65 5.55
CA GLY A 144 9.01 -11.68 6.61
C GLY A 144 7.82 -10.78 6.44
N SER A 145 7.48 -10.12 7.53
CA SER A 145 6.48 -9.06 7.55
C SER A 145 6.90 -7.94 8.48
N VAL A 146 6.53 -6.72 8.14
CA VAL A 146 6.76 -5.53 8.96
C VAL A 146 5.45 -4.79 9.16
N ALA A 147 5.09 -4.52 10.41
CA ALA A 147 4.01 -3.61 10.76
C ALA A 147 4.60 -2.32 11.33
N THR A 148 4.31 -1.20 10.72
CA THR A 148 4.72 0.11 11.19
C THR A 148 3.52 0.88 11.66
N ASN A 149 3.48 1.16 12.97
CA ASN A 149 2.48 2.00 13.62
C ASN A 149 3.17 3.19 14.27
N ASN A 150 2.65 4.38 14.03
CA ASN A 150 3.17 5.63 14.63
C ASN A 150 4.70 5.77 14.45
N GLY A 151 5.21 5.34 13.29
CA GLY A 151 6.61 5.50 12.92
C GLY A 151 7.60 4.56 13.58
N TYR A 152 7.16 3.42 14.07
CA TYR A 152 8.04 2.35 14.57
C TYR A 152 7.72 1.04 13.87
N SER A 153 8.73 0.44 13.22
CA SER A 153 8.62 -0.83 12.52
C SER A 153 8.79 -2.02 13.46
N ASP A 154 7.90 -2.96 13.37
CA ASP A 154 7.92 -4.27 14.04
C ASP A 154 8.14 -5.34 12.97
N TRP A 155 9.29 -5.99 12.96
CA TRP A 155 9.72 -6.93 11.95
C TRP A 155 9.80 -8.35 12.49
N ALA A 156 9.17 -9.30 11.80
CA ALA A 156 9.25 -10.73 12.10
C ALA A 156 9.64 -11.48 10.84
N THR A 157 10.56 -12.46 10.96
CA THR A 157 11.06 -13.26 9.85
C THR A 157 11.15 -14.74 10.18
N THR A 158 11.12 -15.55 9.11
CA THR A 158 11.46 -16.97 9.12
C THR A 158 12.41 -17.25 7.97
N ALA A 159 13.50 -17.98 8.22
CA ALA A 159 14.40 -18.39 7.15
C ALA A 159 13.72 -19.45 6.26
N ILE A 160 13.80 -19.25 4.94
CA ILE A 160 13.36 -20.22 3.94
C ILE A 160 14.48 -20.46 2.92
N SER A 161 14.42 -21.57 2.17
CA SER A 161 15.41 -21.87 1.13
C SER A 161 15.49 -20.76 0.08
N ALA A 162 16.70 -20.43 -0.36
CA ALA A 162 16.94 -19.54 -1.49
C ALA A 162 16.42 -20.11 -2.83
N ASP A 163 16.06 -21.39 -2.90
CA ASP A 163 15.43 -22.02 -4.06
C ASP A 163 13.98 -21.59 -4.29
N VAL A 164 13.32 -21.03 -3.25
CA VAL A 164 11.99 -20.44 -3.41
C VAL A 164 12.13 -19.15 -4.21
N LYS A 165 11.49 -19.09 -5.38
CA LYS A 165 11.59 -17.94 -6.30
C LYS A 165 10.25 -17.24 -6.52
N THR A 166 9.16 -17.84 -6.06
CA THR A 166 7.82 -17.27 -6.15
C THR A 166 7.07 -17.45 -4.83
N MET A 167 6.19 -16.51 -4.51
CA MET A 167 5.35 -16.58 -3.32
C MET A 167 4.00 -15.93 -3.60
N TRP A 168 2.91 -16.57 -3.17
CA TRP A 168 1.61 -15.92 -3.09
C TRP A 168 1.47 -15.28 -1.71
N TYR A 169 0.95 -14.07 -1.70
CA TYR A 169 0.54 -13.40 -0.46
C TYR A 169 -0.95 -13.16 -0.49
N ARG A 170 -1.54 -13.19 0.70
CA ARG A 170 -2.93 -12.77 0.92
C ARG A 170 -2.97 -11.80 2.08
N LEU A 171 -3.51 -10.60 1.83
CA LEU A 171 -3.83 -9.59 2.83
C LEU A 171 -5.34 -9.62 3.05
N SER A 172 -5.76 -9.94 4.26
CA SER A 172 -7.17 -9.87 4.66
C SER A 172 -7.36 -8.73 5.65
N ARG A 173 -8.43 -7.96 5.46
CA ARG A 173 -8.87 -6.89 6.35
C ARG A 173 -10.14 -7.31 7.09
N ARG A 174 -10.19 -7.05 8.40
CA ARG A 174 -11.39 -7.06 9.25
C ARG A 174 -11.34 -5.81 10.12
N GLU A 175 -12.18 -4.82 9.82
CA GLU A 175 -12.16 -3.51 10.45
C GLU A 175 -10.77 -2.84 10.31
N ASP A 176 -10.09 -2.63 11.44
CA ASP A 176 -8.75 -2.04 11.54
C ASP A 176 -7.67 -3.11 11.80
N ASP A 177 -8.05 -4.40 11.73
CA ASP A 177 -7.18 -5.55 11.90
C ASP A 177 -6.84 -6.19 10.54
N PHE A 178 -5.62 -6.71 10.48
CA PHE A 178 -5.08 -7.28 9.24
C PHE A 178 -4.42 -8.63 9.49
N CYS A 179 -4.64 -9.54 8.56
CA CYS A 179 -3.92 -10.81 8.48
C CYS A 179 -3.12 -10.85 7.17
N ILE A 180 -1.81 -11.15 7.27
CA ILE A 180 -1.00 -11.52 6.12
C ILE A 180 -0.77 -13.03 6.19
N GLU A 181 -0.98 -13.68 5.06
CA GLU A 181 -0.72 -15.10 4.85
C GLU A 181 0.15 -15.28 3.60
N CYS A 182 0.90 -16.38 3.55
CA CYS A 182 1.72 -16.75 2.40
C CYS A 182 1.42 -18.17 1.93
N SER A 183 1.76 -18.46 0.68
CA SER A 183 1.62 -19.78 0.07
C SER A 183 2.65 -19.98 -1.02
N THR A 184 3.21 -21.18 -1.15
CA THR A 184 4.10 -21.57 -2.25
C THR A 184 3.36 -22.20 -3.43
N ASP A 185 2.08 -22.55 -3.26
CA ASP A 185 1.26 -23.22 -4.28
C ASP A 185 0.01 -22.42 -4.70
N GLY A 186 -0.29 -21.28 -4.01
CA GLY A 186 -1.46 -20.45 -4.22
C GLY A 186 -2.78 -21.07 -3.73
N ILE A 187 -2.73 -22.20 -3.06
CA ILE A 187 -3.89 -22.97 -2.56
C ILE A 187 -3.88 -23.03 -1.03
N ASN A 188 -2.76 -23.49 -0.47
CA ASN A 188 -2.59 -23.68 0.95
C ASN A 188 -1.87 -22.46 1.55
N PHE A 189 -2.61 -21.64 2.28
CA PHE A 189 -2.08 -20.42 2.90
C PHE A 189 -1.78 -20.64 4.37
N SER A 190 -0.64 -20.11 4.81
CA SER A 190 -0.20 -20.11 6.22
C SER A 190 -0.08 -18.69 6.73
N GLN A 191 -0.53 -18.45 7.95
CA GLN A 191 -0.47 -17.14 8.60
C GLN A 191 0.99 -16.70 8.82
N MET A 192 1.32 -15.50 8.40
CA MET A 192 2.59 -14.81 8.67
C MET A 192 2.43 -13.83 9.83
N ARG A 193 1.36 -13.05 9.84
CA ARG A 193 1.13 -11.99 10.82
C ARG A 193 -0.37 -11.72 10.97
N VAL A 194 -0.77 -11.43 12.21
CA VAL A 194 -1.99 -10.70 12.55
C VAL A 194 -1.58 -9.44 13.28
N CYS A 195 -2.12 -8.29 12.92
CA CYS A 195 -1.83 -7.04 13.60
C CYS A 195 -2.98 -6.05 13.49
N HIS A 196 -3.04 -5.13 14.47
CA HIS A 196 -3.91 -3.96 14.44
C HIS A 196 -3.17 -2.78 13.84
N MET A 197 -3.87 -1.97 13.03
CA MET A 197 -3.32 -0.76 12.41
C MET A 197 -4.12 0.46 12.83
N TYR A 198 -3.63 1.18 13.84
CA TYR A 198 -4.34 2.31 14.49
C TYR A 198 -4.81 3.42 13.54
N ALA A 199 -4.14 3.60 12.41
CA ALA A 199 -4.50 4.62 11.42
C ALA A 199 -5.46 4.12 10.33
N ALA A 200 -5.85 2.83 10.33
CA ALA A 200 -6.64 2.20 9.26
C ALA A 200 -8.17 2.27 9.49
N THR A 201 -8.67 3.37 10.06
CA THR A 201 -10.03 3.48 10.60
C THR A 201 -11.15 3.57 9.55
N ASP A 202 -10.90 4.21 8.41
CA ASP A 202 -11.90 4.37 7.34
C ASP A 202 -11.32 3.91 5.99
N LYS A 203 -10.79 4.85 5.24
CA LYS A 203 -10.19 4.59 3.94
C LYS A 203 -8.77 4.09 4.09
N ILE A 204 -8.44 2.98 3.42
CA ILE A 204 -7.07 2.47 3.32
C ILE A 204 -6.60 2.44 1.86
N SER A 205 -5.28 2.32 1.71
CA SER A 205 -4.64 2.02 0.43
C SER A 205 -3.77 0.78 0.58
N PHE A 206 -3.82 -0.13 -0.39
CA PHE A 206 -3.07 -1.39 -0.36
C PHE A 206 -2.75 -1.84 -1.78
N GLY A 207 -1.78 -2.72 -1.91
CA GLY A 207 -1.35 -3.24 -3.21
C GLY A 207 -0.02 -3.96 -3.12
N ILE A 208 0.92 -3.55 -3.98
CA ILE A 208 2.22 -4.21 -4.17
C ILE A 208 3.37 -3.21 -4.05
N TYR A 209 4.54 -3.72 -3.71
CA TYR A 209 5.78 -2.95 -3.66
C TYR A 209 6.99 -3.79 -4.05
N ALA A 210 8.07 -3.13 -4.46
CA ALA A 210 9.39 -3.74 -4.64
C ALA A 210 10.48 -2.73 -4.29
N CYS A 211 11.59 -3.18 -3.71
CA CYS A 211 12.72 -2.31 -3.39
C CYS A 211 14.05 -3.06 -3.31
N SER A 212 15.13 -2.30 -3.44
CA SER A 212 16.52 -2.75 -3.30
C SER A 212 17.24 -1.82 -2.32
N PRO A 213 17.32 -2.19 -1.02
CA PRO A 213 17.93 -1.35 0.01
C PRO A 213 19.42 -1.07 -0.18
N GLU A 214 20.15 -2.02 -0.77
CA GLU A 214 21.57 -1.89 -1.08
C GLU A 214 21.82 -1.32 -2.49
N GLU A 215 23.06 -1.33 -2.96
CA GLU A 215 23.44 -0.95 -4.33
C GLU A 215 23.04 -2.05 -5.32
N SER A 216 21.75 -2.17 -5.56
CA SER A 216 21.14 -3.23 -6.38
C SER A 216 19.95 -2.72 -7.18
N SER A 217 19.59 -3.49 -8.19
CA SER A 217 18.36 -3.34 -8.96
C SER A 217 17.95 -4.70 -9.51
N PHE A 218 16.70 -5.09 -9.31
CA PHE A 218 16.13 -6.30 -9.90
C PHE A 218 14.72 -6.03 -10.42
N THR A 219 14.21 -6.93 -11.26
CA THR A 219 12.82 -6.86 -11.73
C THR A 219 11.97 -7.86 -10.96
N ALA A 220 11.03 -7.34 -10.18
CA ALA A 220 9.97 -8.09 -9.52
C ALA A 220 8.77 -8.25 -10.46
N VAL A 221 8.16 -9.44 -10.53
CA VAL A 221 6.97 -9.68 -11.35
C VAL A 221 5.79 -10.07 -10.47
N PHE A 222 4.63 -9.47 -10.74
CA PHE A 222 3.39 -9.69 -10.01
C PHE A 222 2.30 -10.20 -10.95
N THR A 223 1.64 -11.28 -10.53
CA THR A 223 0.55 -11.93 -11.27
C THR A 223 -0.55 -12.38 -10.33
N ASP A 224 -1.60 -12.97 -10.87
CA ASP A 224 -2.70 -13.60 -10.12
C ASP A 224 -3.36 -12.65 -9.09
N MET A 225 -3.36 -11.35 -9.36
CA MET A 225 -3.97 -10.37 -8.48
C MET A 225 -5.50 -10.48 -8.50
N LYS A 226 -6.08 -10.63 -7.33
CA LYS A 226 -7.54 -10.69 -7.18
C LYS A 226 -8.02 -10.21 -5.82
N ILE A 227 -9.26 -9.74 -5.81
CA ILE A 227 -10.02 -9.43 -4.60
C ILE A 227 -11.06 -10.52 -4.37
N THR A 228 -11.29 -10.89 -3.12
CA THR A 228 -12.38 -11.77 -2.71
C THR A 228 -13.07 -11.20 -1.46
N GLU A 229 -14.23 -11.73 -1.13
CA GLU A 229 -14.77 -11.57 0.22
C GLU A 229 -13.72 -12.02 1.23
N CYS A 230 -13.81 -11.50 2.46
CA CYS A 230 -12.84 -11.81 3.50
C CYS A 230 -12.83 -13.31 3.82
N VAL A 231 -11.69 -13.96 3.56
CA VAL A 231 -11.50 -15.39 3.87
C VAL A 231 -10.83 -15.62 5.22
N TRP A 232 -10.34 -14.57 5.88
CA TRP A 232 -9.81 -14.66 7.23
C TRP A 232 -10.97 -14.84 8.21
N LYS A 233 -11.11 -16.06 8.71
CA LYS A 233 -12.21 -16.45 9.59
C LYS A 233 -11.77 -16.42 11.05
N ALA A 234 -12.76 -16.30 11.95
CA ALA A 234 -12.56 -16.54 13.36
C ALA A 234 -11.97 -17.94 13.63
N HIS A 235 -11.22 -18.06 14.70
CA HIS A 235 -10.87 -19.36 15.23
C HIS A 235 -12.11 -20.09 15.76
N ASP A 236 -12.08 -21.43 15.78
CA ASP A 236 -13.19 -22.24 16.31
C ASP A 236 -13.57 -21.78 17.72
N GLY A 237 -14.86 -21.53 17.90
CA GLY A 237 -15.42 -21.04 19.17
C GLY A 237 -15.28 -19.54 19.42
N GLN A 238 -14.79 -18.78 18.45
CA GLN A 238 -14.78 -17.32 18.47
C GLN A 238 -15.81 -16.76 17.47
N GLN A 239 -16.45 -15.68 17.87
CA GLN A 239 -17.38 -14.94 17.01
C GLN A 239 -16.94 -13.48 16.98
N PRO A 240 -15.95 -13.14 16.12
CA PRO A 240 -15.37 -11.80 16.09
C PRO A 240 -16.29 -10.73 15.51
N ASP A 241 -17.37 -11.14 14.87
CA ASP A 241 -18.28 -10.27 14.13
C ASP A 241 -19.67 -10.20 14.76
N GLU A 242 -19.81 -10.50 16.05
CA GLU A 242 -21.04 -10.16 16.77
C GLU A 242 -21.09 -8.64 16.96
N GLU A 243 -21.93 -7.99 16.18
CA GLU A 243 -22.35 -6.61 16.38
C GLU A 243 -23.49 -6.51 17.41
#